data_97c76aa05d09a179ad26ccb2c9c1618d
#
_entry.id   97c76aa05d09a179ad26ccb2c9c1618d
#
_cell.length_a   1.000
_cell.length_b   1.000
_cell.length_c   1.000
_cell.angle_alpha   90.00
_cell.angle_beta   90.00
_cell.angle_gamma   90.00
#
_symmetry.space_group_name_H-M   'P 1'
#
loop_
_entity.id
_entity.type
_entity.pdbx_description
1 polymer ?
#
loop_
_entity_poly.entity_id
_entity_poly.type
_entity_poly.pdbx_seq_one_letter_code
_entity_poly.pdbx_strand_id
1 'polypeptide(L)'
;MSQQLYYENIAAGSKIPPLVKQPTTRQLVMWAGASGDYNPIHYDKDFAQSRGLPGVIVHGQLIYSFLGQLMTDWIGEQGSLRKLTCSYKGMNFPGETVTAKGKVIKKYVEDGEHRVECNIWAENPKGEKTASGMAIAIMPARSQR
;
A
#
# COMPACT_ATOMS: atom_id res chain seq x y z
N MET A 1 10.37 -16.29 -7.65
CA MET A 1 10.39 -14.96 -8.30
C MET A 1 9.12 -14.78 -9.12
N SER A 2 8.43 -13.67 -8.94
CA SER A 2 7.30 -13.34 -9.79
C SER A 2 7.80 -13.00 -11.19
N GLN A 3 7.07 -13.48 -12.20
CA GLN A 3 7.37 -13.17 -13.59
C GLN A 3 7.06 -11.70 -13.86
N GLN A 4 7.96 -11.00 -14.56
CA GLN A 4 7.74 -9.61 -14.95
C GLN A 4 6.49 -9.47 -15.80
N LEU A 5 5.60 -8.56 -15.40
CA LEU A 5 4.44 -8.19 -16.20
C LEU A 5 4.80 -7.10 -17.20
N TYR A 6 4.21 -7.20 -18.38
CA TYR A 6 4.34 -6.20 -19.43
C TYR A 6 2.99 -5.51 -19.64
N TYR A 7 3.04 -4.29 -20.14
CA TYR A 7 1.84 -3.48 -20.40
C TYR A 7 0.76 -4.26 -21.16
N GLU A 8 1.15 -5.05 -22.14
CA GLU A 8 0.23 -5.84 -22.99
C GLU A 8 -0.47 -6.96 -22.21
N ASN A 9 0.09 -7.39 -21.07
CA ASN A 9 -0.48 -8.45 -20.24
C ASN A 9 -1.52 -7.93 -19.23
N ILE A 10 -1.67 -6.61 -19.15
CA ILE A 10 -2.51 -5.97 -18.14
C ILE A 10 -3.81 -5.51 -18.80
N ALA A 11 -4.93 -5.76 -18.16
CA ALA A 11 -6.25 -5.32 -18.62
C ALA A 11 -6.93 -4.45 -17.55
N ALA A 12 -7.73 -3.49 -18.01
CA ALA A 12 -8.61 -2.75 -17.10
C ALA A 12 -9.54 -3.73 -16.38
N GLY A 13 -9.69 -3.55 -15.07
CA GLY A 13 -10.45 -4.47 -14.22
C GLY A 13 -9.63 -5.58 -13.60
N SER A 14 -8.38 -5.80 -14.03
CA SER A 14 -7.48 -6.79 -13.41
C SER A 14 -7.22 -6.46 -11.95
N LYS A 15 -7.23 -7.49 -11.10
CA LYS A 15 -6.87 -7.36 -9.69
C LYS A 15 -5.37 -7.52 -9.51
N ILE A 16 -4.80 -6.71 -8.64
CA ILE A 16 -3.43 -6.88 -8.17
C ILE A 16 -3.44 -7.95 -7.07
N PRO A 17 -2.53 -8.93 -7.09
CA PRO A 17 -2.45 -9.92 -6.02
C PRO A 17 -2.33 -9.22 -4.65
N PRO A 18 -3.15 -9.59 -3.66
CA PRO A 18 -3.16 -8.91 -2.38
C PRO A 18 -1.85 -9.13 -1.60
N LEU A 19 -1.46 -8.11 -0.86
CA LEU A 19 -0.33 -8.15 0.06
C LEU A 19 -0.87 -8.21 1.47
N VAL A 20 -0.56 -9.29 2.21
CA VAL A 20 -1.04 -9.51 3.57
C VAL A 20 0.09 -9.17 4.54
N LYS A 21 -0.18 -8.28 5.49
CA LYS A 21 0.74 -7.86 6.54
C LYS A 21 0.11 -8.05 7.91
N GLN A 22 0.94 -8.32 8.90
CA GLN A 22 0.52 -8.38 10.29
C GLN A 22 1.50 -7.58 11.14
N PRO A 23 1.31 -6.25 11.22
CA PRO A 23 2.23 -5.40 11.97
C PRO A 23 2.18 -5.74 13.46
N THR A 24 3.36 -5.81 14.07
CA THR A 24 3.52 -6.05 15.50
C THR A 24 3.87 -4.75 16.23
N THR A 25 3.73 -4.73 17.54
CA THR A 25 4.20 -3.59 18.35
C THR A 25 5.69 -3.34 18.17
N ARG A 26 6.48 -4.41 17.98
CA ARG A 26 7.91 -4.28 17.67
C ARG A 26 8.12 -3.52 16.36
N GLN A 27 7.34 -3.84 15.32
CA GLN A 27 7.44 -3.14 14.03
C GLN A 27 7.08 -1.66 14.19
N LEU A 28 6.10 -1.33 15.03
CA LEU A 28 5.75 0.08 15.28
C LEU A 28 6.89 0.84 15.93
N VAL A 29 7.61 0.22 16.87
CA VAL A 29 8.80 0.82 17.50
C VAL A 29 9.89 1.03 16.45
N MET A 30 10.14 0.03 15.61
CA MET A 30 11.12 0.13 14.54
C MET A 30 10.75 1.23 13.53
N TRP A 31 9.48 1.33 13.17
CA TRP A 31 9.01 2.36 12.26
C TRP A 31 9.14 3.76 12.87
N ALA A 32 8.82 3.92 14.14
CA ALA A 32 9.03 5.19 14.87
C ALA A 32 10.50 5.62 14.78
N GLY A 33 11.42 4.69 15.00
CA GLY A 33 12.86 4.96 14.91
C GLY A 33 13.32 5.31 13.50
N ALA A 34 12.80 4.62 12.49
CA ALA A 34 13.18 4.83 11.09
C ALA A 34 12.56 6.10 10.50
N SER A 35 11.31 6.38 10.83
CA SER A 35 10.54 7.50 10.25
C SER A 35 10.68 8.81 11.02
N GLY A 36 11.06 8.74 12.31
CA GLY A 36 11.04 9.88 13.22
C GLY A 36 9.64 10.21 13.75
N ASP A 37 8.63 9.40 13.44
CA ASP A 37 7.28 9.58 13.98
C ASP A 37 7.18 8.91 15.35
N TYR A 38 7.51 9.68 16.37
CA TYR A 38 7.48 9.26 17.76
C TYR A 38 6.19 9.69 18.49
N ASN A 39 5.08 9.86 17.79
CA ASN A 39 3.82 10.13 18.45
C ASN A 39 3.48 8.97 19.40
N PRO A 40 3.29 9.25 20.71
CA PRO A 40 3.11 8.18 21.71
C PRO A 40 1.91 7.27 21.47
N ILE A 41 0.95 7.66 20.65
CA ILE A 41 -0.20 6.79 20.31
C ILE A 41 0.22 5.50 19.61
N HIS A 42 1.46 5.43 19.11
CA HIS A 42 1.96 4.27 18.39
C HIS A 42 2.77 3.30 19.26
N TYR A 43 3.19 3.70 20.47
CA TYR A 43 4.01 2.84 21.33
C TYR A 43 3.69 2.90 22.82
N ASP A 44 2.91 3.86 23.27
CA ASP A 44 2.52 4.01 24.67
C ASP A 44 1.01 3.76 24.83
N LYS A 45 0.67 2.58 25.35
CA LYS A 45 -0.71 2.15 25.50
C LYS A 45 -1.50 3.08 26.44
N ASP A 46 -0.91 3.49 27.55
CA ASP A 46 -1.58 4.36 28.51
C ASP A 46 -1.86 5.72 27.89
N PHE A 47 -0.91 6.26 27.16
CA PHE A 47 -1.11 7.51 26.43
C PHE A 47 -2.22 7.36 25.37
N ALA A 48 -2.19 6.30 24.58
CA ALA A 48 -3.21 6.05 23.55
C ALA A 48 -4.60 5.98 24.19
N GLN A 49 -4.74 5.24 25.29
CA GLN A 49 -6.01 5.13 26.01
C GLN A 49 -6.47 6.47 26.60
N SER A 50 -5.54 7.30 27.07
CA SER A 50 -5.86 8.66 27.55
C SER A 50 -6.42 9.56 26.44
N ARG A 51 -6.15 9.22 25.17
CA ARG A 51 -6.66 9.91 23.99
C ARG A 51 -7.95 9.28 23.42
N GLY A 52 -8.54 8.34 24.12
CA GLY A 52 -9.77 7.67 23.72
C GLY A 52 -9.58 6.51 22.75
N LEU A 53 -8.34 6.07 22.55
CA LEU A 53 -8.05 4.90 21.71
C LEU A 53 -8.08 3.63 22.53
N PRO A 54 -8.45 2.46 21.97
CA PRO A 54 -8.45 1.20 22.71
C PRO A 54 -7.05 0.70 23.07
N GLY A 55 -6.03 1.15 22.34
CA GLY A 55 -4.63 0.82 22.53
C GLY A 55 -3.79 1.54 21.49
N VAL A 56 -2.54 1.14 21.35
CA VAL A 56 -1.67 1.74 20.33
C VAL A 56 -2.17 1.40 18.93
N ILE A 57 -1.94 2.30 17.98
CA ILE A 57 -2.40 2.16 16.59
C ILE A 57 -1.20 2.13 15.66
N VAL A 58 -1.41 1.49 14.50
CA VAL A 58 -0.40 1.44 13.43
C VAL A 58 -0.25 2.83 12.82
N HIS A 59 0.99 3.25 12.56
CA HIS A 59 1.27 4.51 11.86
C HIS A 59 0.58 4.53 10.50
N GLY A 60 -0.08 5.64 10.17
CA GLY A 60 -0.66 5.82 8.85
C GLY A 60 0.38 5.66 7.73
N GLN A 61 1.57 6.22 7.92
CA GLN A 61 2.65 6.09 6.94
C GLN A 61 3.17 4.66 6.78
N LEU A 62 3.07 3.81 7.80
CA LEU A 62 3.37 2.38 7.66
C LEU A 62 2.34 1.69 6.76
N ILE A 63 1.06 2.01 6.92
CA ILE A 63 0.01 1.54 6.02
C ILE A 63 0.26 2.04 4.60
N TYR A 64 0.64 3.29 4.44
CA TYR A 64 1.02 3.87 3.15
C TYR A 64 2.19 3.10 2.50
N SER A 65 3.17 2.70 3.31
CA SER A 65 4.29 1.88 2.84
C SER A 65 3.86 0.50 2.36
N PHE A 66 2.86 -0.10 3.00
CA PHE A 66 2.30 -1.38 2.53
C PHE A 66 1.65 -1.23 1.16
N LEU A 67 0.95 -0.13 0.92
CA LEU A 67 0.40 0.17 -0.40
C LEU A 67 1.51 0.37 -1.44
N GLY A 68 2.58 1.04 -1.05
CA GLY A 68 3.78 1.18 -1.89
C GLY A 68 4.39 -0.17 -2.24
N GLN A 69 4.54 -1.05 -1.26
CA GLN A 69 5.06 -2.41 -1.47
C GLN A 69 4.14 -3.25 -2.38
N LEU A 70 2.82 -3.15 -2.19
CA LEU A 70 1.86 -3.80 -3.08
C LEU A 70 2.16 -3.45 -4.54
N MET A 71 2.36 -2.17 -4.81
CA MET A 71 2.61 -1.68 -6.17
C MET A 71 3.99 -2.09 -6.68
N THR A 72 5.04 -1.90 -5.90
CA THR A 72 6.40 -2.21 -6.35
C THR A 72 6.62 -3.70 -6.56
N ASP A 73 6.03 -4.56 -5.73
CA ASP A 73 6.06 -6.00 -5.93
C ASP A 73 5.35 -6.41 -7.24
N TRP A 74 4.22 -5.78 -7.53
CA TRP A 74 3.45 -6.05 -8.75
C TRP A 74 4.13 -5.51 -10.00
N ILE A 75 4.69 -4.30 -9.93
CA ILE A 75 5.35 -3.65 -11.06
C ILE A 75 6.60 -4.42 -11.48
N GLY A 76 7.36 -4.94 -10.52
CA GLY A 76 8.61 -5.65 -10.81
C GLY A 76 9.79 -4.72 -11.10
N GLU A 77 10.89 -5.32 -11.54
CA GLU A 77 12.16 -4.61 -11.67
C GLU A 77 12.25 -3.70 -12.90
N GLN A 78 11.50 -3.99 -13.95
CA GLN A 78 11.58 -3.27 -15.22
C GLN A 78 10.61 -2.10 -15.33
N GLY A 79 9.71 -1.94 -14.36
CA GLY A 79 8.78 -0.84 -14.30
C GLY A 79 9.11 0.13 -13.17
N SER A 80 8.29 1.12 -12.99
CA SER A 80 8.46 2.09 -11.91
C SER A 80 7.12 2.61 -11.39
N LEU A 81 7.10 3.01 -10.13
CA LEU A 81 5.95 3.65 -9.52
C LEU A 81 6.06 5.16 -9.74
N ARG A 82 5.13 5.71 -10.51
CA ARG A 82 5.13 7.13 -10.87
C ARG A 82 4.41 8.00 -9.86
N LYS A 83 3.30 7.50 -9.33
CA LYS A 83 2.47 8.24 -8.39
C LYS A 83 1.80 7.30 -7.41
N LEU A 84 1.74 7.72 -6.16
CA LEU A 84 1.05 7.00 -5.10
C LEU A 84 0.37 8.03 -4.20
N THR A 85 -0.96 7.90 -4.04
CA THR A 85 -1.74 8.74 -3.12
C THR A 85 -2.50 7.86 -2.15
N CYS A 86 -2.80 8.41 -0.98
CA CYS A 86 -3.53 7.69 0.04
C CYS A 86 -4.29 8.68 0.93
N SER A 87 -5.53 8.34 1.26
CA SER A 87 -6.33 8.98 2.29
C SER A 87 -6.64 7.95 3.37
N TYR A 88 -6.53 8.33 4.63
CA TYR A 88 -6.83 7.47 5.76
C TYR A 88 -8.30 7.55 6.10
N LYS A 89 -8.95 6.38 6.25
CA LYS A 89 -10.38 6.26 6.52
C LYS A 89 -10.65 5.69 7.92
N GLY A 90 -9.67 5.03 8.51
CA GLY A 90 -9.79 4.37 9.80
C GLY A 90 -8.42 4.02 10.35
N MET A 91 -8.44 3.29 11.45
CA MET A 91 -7.23 2.88 12.17
C MET A 91 -7.00 1.39 12.04
N ASN A 92 -5.73 1.02 12.06
CA ASN A 92 -5.31 -0.38 12.14
C ASN A 92 -4.60 -0.59 13.48
N PHE A 93 -4.72 -1.79 14.04
CA PHE A 93 -4.14 -2.13 15.33
C PHE A 93 -3.06 -3.20 15.15
N PRO A 94 -1.96 -3.11 15.94
CA PRO A 94 -0.93 -4.15 15.88
C PRO A 94 -1.50 -5.51 16.30
N GLY A 95 -0.98 -6.57 15.67
CA GLY A 95 -1.48 -7.92 15.86
C GLY A 95 -2.62 -8.31 14.92
N GLU A 96 -3.29 -7.35 14.34
CA GLU A 96 -4.34 -7.61 13.35
C GLU A 96 -3.79 -7.63 11.92
N THR A 97 -4.41 -8.45 11.08
CA THR A 97 -4.05 -8.52 9.66
C THR A 97 -4.46 -7.26 8.92
N VAL A 98 -3.54 -6.72 8.12
CA VAL A 98 -3.79 -5.66 7.15
C VAL A 98 -3.61 -6.24 5.77
N THR A 99 -4.64 -6.14 4.92
CA THR A 99 -4.58 -6.63 3.54
C THR A 99 -4.58 -5.45 2.58
N ALA A 100 -3.47 -5.27 1.87
CA ALA A 100 -3.37 -4.27 0.81
C ALA A 100 -3.87 -4.88 -0.49
N LYS A 101 -4.75 -4.17 -1.17
CA LYS A 101 -5.41 -4.61 -2.41
C LYS A 101 -5.37 -3.53 -3.48
N GLY A 102 -5.47 -3.94 -4.72
CA GLY A 102 -5.51 -3.02 -5.84
C GLY A 102 -6.25 -3.58 -7.05
N LYS A 103 -6.71 -2.67 -7.88
CA LYS A 103 -7.42 -2.99 -9.12
C LYS A 103 -7.03 -1.99 -10.20
N VAL A 104 -6.72 -2.51 -11.39
CA VAL A 104 -6.42 -1.68 -12.56
C VAL A 104 -7.69 -0.98 -13.02
N ILE A 105 -7.64 0.34 -13.18
CA ILE A 105 -8.76 1.15 -13.68
C ILE A 105 -8.63 1.36 -15.17
N LYS A 106 -7.47 1.80 -15.61
CA LYS A 106 -7.20 2.09 -17.02
C LYS A 106 -5.73 1.98 -17.34
N LYS A 107 -5.43 1.84 -18.61
CA LYS A 107 -4.07 1.86 -19.14
C LYS A 107 -4.04 2.78 -20.36
N TYR A 108 -2.93 3.49 -20.53
CA TYR A 108 -2.77 4.49 -21.59
C TYR A 108 -1.29 4.77 -21.83
N VAL A 109 -1.01 5.38 -22.96
CA VAL A 109 0.35 5.82 -23.29
C VAL A 109 0.36 7.34 -23.25
N GLU A 110 1.31 7.91 -22.52
CA GLU A 110 1.50 9.35 -22.37
C GLU A 110 3.00 9.66 -22.32
N ASP A 111 3.45 10.59 -23.12
CA ASP A 111 4.88 10.96 -23.24
C ASP A 111 5.81 9.76 -23.50
N GLY A 112 5.34 8.78 -24.28
CA GLY A 112 6.07 7.56 -24.59
C GLY A 112 6.09 6.54 -23.45
N GLU A 113 5.45 6.83 -22.32
CA GLU A 113 5.37 5.96 -21.15
C GLU A 113 4.09 5.13 -21.19
N HIS A 114 4.23 3.82 -20.95
CA HIS A 114 3.09 2.91 -20.85
C HIS A 114 2.57 2.90 -19.41
N ARG A 115 1.55 3.70 -19.15
CA ARG A 115 1.01 3.95 -17.81
C ARG A 115 -0.19 3.08 -17.50
N VAL A 116 -0.24 2.61 -16.26
CA VAL A 116 -1.35 1.85 -15.71
C VAL A 116 -1.82 2.54 -14.44
N GLU A 117 -3.08 2.92 -14.40
CA GLU A 117 -3.69 3.57 -13.24
C GLU A 117 -4.49 2.57 -12.44
N CYS A 118 -4.28 2.56 -11.13
CA CYS A 118 -4.88 1.59 -10.22
C CYS A 118 -5.57 2.30 -9.06
N ASN A 119 -6.71 1.75 -8.62
CA ASN A 119 -7.22 2.01 -7.28
C ASN A 119 -6.52 1.06 -6.31
N ILE A 120 -6.11 1.58 -5.17
CA ILE A 120 -5.45 0.81 -4.12
C ILE A 120 -6.11 1.11 -2.78
N TRP A 121 -6.11 0.13 -1.87
CA TRP A 121 -6.68 0.30 -0.53
C TRP A 121 -6.11 -0.72 0.44
N ALA A 122 -6.26 -0.44 1.73
CA ALA A 122 -5.94 -1.37 2.80
C ALA A 122 -7.23 -1.74 3.54
N GLU A 123 -7.36 -3.01 3.92
CA GLU A 123 -8.50 -3.53 4.65
C GLU A 123 -8.05 -4.07 6.01
N ASN A 124 -8.92 -3.90 7.02
CA ASN A 124 -8.77 -4.54 8.32
C ASN A 124 -9.34 -5.98 8.28
N PRO A 125 -9.27 -6.76 9.38
CA PRO A 125 -9.81 -8.12 9.39
C PRO A 125 -11.31 -8.23 9.11
N LYS A 126 -12.06 -7.15 9.29
CA LYS A 126 -13.50 -7.11 8.99
C LYS A 126 -13.79 -6.78 7.51
N GLY A 127 -12.76 -6.57 6.71
CA GLY A 127 -12.91 -6.15 5.32
C GLY A 127 -13.26 -4.67 5.13
N GLU A 128 -13.13 -3.87 6.18
CA GLU A 128 -13.36 -2.43 6.10
C GLU A 128 -12.12 -1.74 5.55
N LYS A 129 -12.30 -0.78 4.66
CA LYS A 129 -11.19 0.01 4.12
C LYS A 129 -10.71 1.03 5.15
N THR A 130 -9.46 0.89 5.58
CA THR A 130 -8.84 1.83 6.53
C THR A 130 -8.00 2.90 5.84
N ALA A 131 -7.61 2.66 4.60
CA ALA A 131 -6.93 3.60 3.73
C ALA A 131 -7.32 3.33 2.28
N SER A 132 -7.38 4.35 1.46
CA SER A 132 -7.64 4.20 0.03
C SER A 132 -6.97 5.31 -0.77
N GLY A 133 -6.60 5.01 -2.01
CA GLY A 133 -5.92 5.95 -2.87
C GLY A 133 -5.81 5.44 -4.29
N MET A 134 -4.86 6.02 -5.02
CA MET A 134 -4.58 5.64 -6.39
C MET A 134 -3.07 5.54 -6.61
N ALA A 135 -2.70 4.77 -7.62
CA ALA A 135 -1.32 4.63 -8.05
C ALA A 135 -1.24 4.70 -9.57
N ILE A 136 -0.15 5.24 -10.08
CA ILE A 136 0.20 5.20 -11.49
C ILE A 136 1.53 4.47 -11.61
N ALA A 137 1.52 3.36 -12.34
CA ALA A 137 2.70 2.57 -12.65
C ALA A 137 3.11 2.82 -14.09
N ILE A 138 4.41 2.84 -14.33
CA ILE A 138 4.98 2.78 -15.68
C ILE A 138 5.45 1.37 -15.89
N MET A 139 4.86 0.68 -16.87
CA MET A 139 5.17 -0.72 -17.14
C MET A 139 6.05 -0.85 -18.36
N PRO A 140 6.93 -1.86 -18.37
CA PRO A 140 7.66 -2.17 -19.59
C PRO A 140 6.70 -2.66 -20.67
N ALA A 141 6.95 -2.29 -21.91
CA ALA A 141 6.25 -2.81 -23.06
C ALA A 141 7.18 -3.75 -23.83
N ARG A 142 6.59 -4.79 -24.43
CA ARG A 142 7.36 -5.64 -25.31
C ARG A 142 7.69 -4.85 -26.58
N SER A 143 8.96 -4.89 -26.98
CA SER A 143 9.32 -4.25 -28.25
C SER A 143 8.55 -4.93 -29.38
N GLN A 144 7.82 -4.13 -30.16
CA GLN A 144 7.24 -4.61 -31.41
C GLN A 144 8.41 -4.92 -32.36
N ARG A 145 8.45 -6.18 -32.85
CA ARG A 145 9.38 -6.56 -33.90
C ARG A 145 8.77 -6.22 -35.27
#